data_907d9d1a35a1722e25a8cda6f867d38b
#
_entry.id   907d9d1a35a1722e25a8cda6f867d38b
#
_cell.length_a   1.000
_cell.length_b   1.000
_cell.length_c   1.000
_cell.angle_alpha   90.00
_cell.angle_beta   90.00
_cell.angle_gamma   90.00
#
_symmetry.space_group_name_H-M   'P 1'
#
loop_
_entity.id
_entity.type
_entity.pdbx_description
1 polymer ?
#
loop_
_entity_poly.entity_id
_entity_poly.type
_entity_poly.pdbx_seq_one_letter_code
_entity_poly.pdbx_strand_id
1 'polypeptide(L)'
;MPQIGNMTTKKLVNILAGDDGIAAVAAAMSAQQAVSLPPILAQQIISQNVAAEMSDKSLGSKYPLVYVYCTKVVNQLREKFRTFSGEAQMTVEARVSQDRLEDLETRVHSYVDAITLILDARRGDWGDGVFYSGAYEIAFSGVKHGGSNFIQVAKVSFVLEISTD
;
A
#
# COMPACT_ATOMS: atom_id res chain seq x y z
N MET A 1 19.35 16.34 -6.95
CA MET A 1 19.15 15.09 -6.21
C MET A 1 17.87 14.44 -6.71
N PRO A 2 17.89 13.19 -7.10
CA PRO A 2 16.67 12.54 -7.52
C PRO A 2 15.64 12.52 -6.39
N GLN A 3 14.39 12.71 -6.73
CA GLN A 3 13.27 12.69 -5.75
C GLN A 3 12.87 11.23 -5.48
N ILE A 4 13.72 10.52 -4.76
CA ILE A 4 13.58 9.07 -4.51
C ILE A 4 12.22 8.71 -3.95
N GLY A 5 11.77 9.42 -2.91
CA GLY A 5 10.47 9.13 -2.30
C GLY A 5 9.30 9.29 -3.26
N ASN A 6 9.32 10.32 -4.09
CA ASN A 6 8.27 10.55 -5.09
C ASN A 6 8.32 9.49 -6.22
N MET A 7 9.52 9.18 -6.70
CA MET A 7 9.73 8.18 -7.74
C MET A 7 9.24 6.79 -7.30
N THR A 8 9.65 6.35 -6.13
CA THR A 8 9.26 5.04 -5.58
C THR A 8 7.76 4.96 -5.31
N THR A 9 7.17 6.03 -4.76
CA THR A 9 5.73 6.10 -4.52
C THR A 9 4.94 6.02 -5.82
N LYS A 10 5.35 6.74 -6.87
CA LYS A 10 4.70 6.65 -8.18
C LYS A 10 4.77 5.27 -8.78
N LYS A 11 5.93 4.61 -8.71
CA LYS A 11 6.09 3.23 -9.21
C LYS A 11 5.14 2.28 -8.48
N LEU A 12 5.06 2.39 -7.18
CA LEU A 12 4.20 1.54 -6.35
C LEU A 12 2.71 1.79 -6.65
N VAL A 13 2.28 3.04 -6.78
CA VAL A 13 0.91 3.39 -7.17
C VAL A 13 0.58 2.80 -8.54
N ASN A 14 1.49 2.91 -9.51
CA ASN A 14 1.27 2.34 -10.84
C ASN A 14 1.13 0.80 -10.82
N ILE A 15 1.89 0.13 -9.98
CA ILE A 15 1.78 -1.32 -9.78
C ILE A 15 0.41 -1.69 -9.18
N LEU A 16 -0.01 -0.98 -8.15
CA LEU A 16 -1.26 -1.26 -7.44
C LEU A 16 -2.51 -0.86 -8.24
N ALA A 17 -2.44 0.21 -9.02
CA ALA A 17 -3.54 0.73 -9.82
C ALA A 17 -3.59 0.17 -11.25
N GLY A 18 -2.60 -0.61 -11.67
CA GLY A 18 -2.52 -1.18 -13.01
C GLY A 18 -3.55 -2.29 -13.28
N ASP A 19 -3.52 -2.83 -14.49
CA ASP A 19 -4.47 -3.87 -14.95
C ASP A 19 -4.38 -5.16 -14.11
N ASP A 20 -3.19 -5.52 -13.66
CA ASP A 20 -2.94 -6.64 -12.75
C ASP A 20 -2.85 -6.18 -11.27
N GLY A 21 -3.42 -5.04 -10.97
CA GLY A 21 -3.33 -4.42 -9.66
C GLY A 21 -4.38 -4.92 -8.67
N ILE A 22 -4.57 -4.12 -7.63
CA ILE A 22 -5.39 -4.49 -6.48
C ILE A 22 -6.86 -4.73 -6.85
N ALA A 23 -7.40 -4.00 -7.81
CA ALA A 23 -8.78 -4.19 -8.26
C ALA A 23 -8.99 -5.57 -8.89
N ALA A 24 -8.08 -6.00 -9.76
CA ALA A 24 -8.14 -7.31 -10.41
C ALA A 24 -7.94 -8.46 -9.40
N VAL A 25 -6.95 -8.35 -8.52
CA VAL A 25 -6.66 -9.38 -7.52
C VAL A 25 -7.79 -9.48 -6.50
N ALA A 26 -8.31 -8.36 -6.01
CA ALA A 26 -9.45 -8.36 -5.08
C ALA A 26 -10.72 -8.96 -5.71
N ALA A 27 -10.99 -8.68 -6.99
CA ALA A 27 -12.10 -9.26 -7.72
C ALA A 27 -11.97 -10.79 -7.86
N ALA A 28 -10.77 -11.28 -8.18
CA ALA A 28 -10.49 -12.72 -8.26
C ALA A 28 -10.64 -13.40 -6.90
N MET A 29 -10.17 -12.79 -5.82
CA MET A 29 -10.33 -13.30 -4.47
C MET A 29 -11.79 -13.33 -4.03
N SER A 30 -12.56 -12.28 -4.34
CA SER A 30 -14.00 -12.20 -4.03
C SER A 30 -14.80 -13.29 -4.72
N ALA A 31 -14.40 -13.68 -5.93
CA ALA A 31 -15.04 -14.78 -6.66
C ALA A 31 -14.76 -16.16 -6.04
N GLN A 32 -13.65 -16.31 -5.31
CA GLN A 32 -13.23 -17.57 -4.68
C GLN A 32 -13.65 -17.69 -3.21
N GLN A 33 -13.91 -16.58 -2.55
CA GLN A 33 -14.22 -16.51 -1.13
C GLN A 33 -15.70 -16.21 -0.90
N ALA A 34 -16.23 -16.64 0.27
CA ALA A 34 -17.60 -16.37 0.68
C ALA A 34 -17.83 -14.88 1.06
N VAL A 35 -16.78 -14.11 1.25
CA VAL A 35 -16.84 -12.70 1.65
C VAL A 35 -16.77 -11.79 0.44
N SER A 36 -17.78 -10.95 0.28
CA SER A 36 -17.79 -9.92 -0.77
C SER A 36 -16.81 -8.81 -0.44
N LEU A 37 -15.86 -8.56 -1.35
CA LEU A 37 -14.90 -7.47 -1.26
C LEU A 37 -15.36 -6.32 -2.17
N PRO A 38 -15.73 -5.15 -1.61
CA PRO A 38 -15.92 -3.96 -2.42
C PRO A 38 -14.68 -3.64 -3.27
N PRO A 39 -14.85 -3.23 -4.54
CA PRO A 39 -13.71 -2.96 -5.40
C PRO A 39 -12.91 -1.74 -4.91
N ILE A 40 -11.60 -1.80 -5.08
CA ILE A 40 -10.71 -0.65 -4.88
C ILE A 40 -10.40 -0.07 -6.25
N LEU A 41 -10.97 1.09 -6.53
CA LEU A 41 -10.76 1.80 -7.78
C LEU A 41 -9.45 2.61 -7.72
N ALA A 42 -8.92 3.00 -8.88
CA ALA A 42 -7.67 3.76 -8.96
C ALA A 42 -7.70 5.07 -8.14
N GLN A 43 -8.83 5.76 -8.10
CA GLN A 43 -9.00 6.98 -7.30
C GLN A 43 -9.02 6.74 -5.79
N GLN A 44 -9.17 5.50 -5.35
CA GLN A 44 -9.10 5.11 -3.93
C GLN A 44 -7.69 4.73 -3.49
N ILE A 45 -6.73 4.74 -4.40
CA ILE A 45 -5.30 4.56 -4.12
C ILE A 45 -4.67 5.95 -4.04
N ILE A 46 -4.33 6.38 -2.84
CA ILE A 46 -3.94 7.76 -2.53
C ILE A 46 -2.46 7.80 -2.13
N SER A 47 -1.70 8.60 -2.86
CA SER A 47 -0.26 8.81 -2.61
C SER A 47 -0.04 9.90 -1.55
N GLN A 48 -0.40 9.60 -0.30
CA GLN A 48 -0.25 10.53 0.83
C GLN A 48 -0.03 9.77 2.13
N ASN A 49 0.73 10.37 3.03
CA ASN A 49 0.87 9.90 4.41
C ASN A 49 -0.04 10.74 5.32
N VAL A 50 -1.28 10.31 5.48
CA VAL A 50 -2.31 11.03 6.24
C VAL A 50 -2.77 10.18 7.41
N ALA A 51 -2.82 10.76 8.60
CA ALA A 51 -3.37 10.08 9.77
C ALA A 51 -4.83 9.65 9.52
N ALA A 52 -5.19 8.46 10.02
CA ALA A 52 -6.53 7.89 9.79
C ALA A 52 -7.64 8.82 10.26
N GLU A 53 -7.43 9.52 11.37
CA GLU A 53 -8.39 10.48 11.93
C GLU A 53 -8.66 11.67 11.00
N MET A 54 -7.69 12.06 10.19
CA MET A 54 -7.86 13.14 9.21
C MET A 54 -8.65 12.70 7.99
N SER A 55 -8.47 11.45 7.56
CA SER A 55 -9.20 10.93 6.41
C SER A 55 -10.71 10.77 6.70
N ASP A 56 -11.07 10.44 7.94
CA ASP A 56 -12.48 10.34 8.36
C ASP A 56 -13.21 11.69 8.34
N LYS A 57 -12.47 12.78 8.47
CA LYS A 57 -13.03 14.13 8.45
C LYS A 57 -13.18 14.71 7.06
N SER A 58 -12.59 14.09 6.04
CA SER A 58 -12.75 14.54 4.67
C SER A 58 -14.11 14.11 4.14
N LEU A 59 -14.92 15.10 3.75
CA LEU A 59 -16.23 14.87 3.14
C LEU A 59 -16.06 14.04 1.85
N GLY A 60 -16.71 12.88 1.78
CA GLY A 60 -16.75 12.05 0.61
C GLY A 60 -15.68 10.97 0.53
N SER A 61 -14.99 10.68 1.63
CA SER A 61 -14.11 9.49 1.69
C SER A 61 -14.92 8.22 1.47
N LYS A 62 -14.63 7.52 0.39
CA LYS A 62 -15.27 6.23 0.07
C LYS A 62 -14.30 5.10 0.41
N TYR A 63 -14.67 4.31 1.39
CA TYR A 63 -13.94 3.11 1.75
C TYR A 63 -14.28 1.93 0.82
N PRO A 64 -13.35 1.02 0.58
CA PRO A 64 -12.00 0.95 1.13
C PRO A 64 -11.06 2.00 0.53
N LEU A 65 -10.03 2.40 1.29
CA LEU A 65 -8.98 3.31 0.85
C LEU A 65 -7.62 2.64 0.99
N VAL A 66 -6.74 2.92 0.05
CA VAL A 66 -5.34 2.49 0.10
C VAL A 66 -4.45 3.72 0.03
N TYR A 67 -3.65 3.92 1.07
CA TYR A 67 -2.65 4.96 1.10
C TYR A 67 -1.27 4.38 0.82
N VAL A 68 -0.53 5.04 -0.05
CA VAL A 68 0.82 4.64 -0.46
C VAL A 68 1.78 5.77 -0.18
N TYR A 69 2.81 5.50 0.59
CA TYR A 69 3.78 6.53 0.94
C TYR A 69 5.15 5.95 1.27
N CYS A 70 6.16 6.80 1.14
CA CYS A 70 7.52 6.54 1.58
C CYS A 70 7.71 7.13 2.97
N THR A 71 8.14 6.31 3.93
CA THR A 71 8.35 6.75 5.32
C THR A 71 9.76 7.23 5.58
N LYS A 72 10.74 6.71 4.82
CA LYS A 72 12.15 7.02 5.06
C LYS A 72 12.97 6.72 3.82
N VAL A 73 13.93 7.59 3.55
CA VAL A 73 14.94 7.40 2.49
C VAL A 73 16.31 7.51 3.13
N VAL A 74 17.17 6.55 2.86
CA VAL A 74 18.55 6.53 3.39
C VAL A 74 19.52 6.33 2.23
N ASN A 75 20.40 7.32 2.01
CA ASN A 75 21.53 7.17 1.09
C ASN A 75 22.72 6.61 1.86
N GLN A 76 23.05 5.37 1.61
CA GLN A 76 24.14 4.65 2.29
C GLN A 76 25.46 4.73 1.53
N LEU A 77 25.45 5.29 0.30
CA LEU A 77 26.60 5.34 -0.60
C LEU A 77 27.28 3.98 -0.76
N ARG A 78 26.48 2.92 -0.92
CA ARG A 78 26.97 1.55 -1.06
C ARG A 78 27.80 1.36 -2.32
N GLU A 79 27.45 2.08 -3.37
CA GLU A 79 28.16 2.03 -4.66
C GLU A 79 28.91 3.33 -4.92
N LYS A 80 30.16 3.18 -5.30
CA LYS A 80 30.98 4.33 -5.72
C LYS A 80 30.46 4.89 -7.05
N PHE A 81 30.58 6.19 -7.22
CA PHE A 81 30.18 6.91 -8.44
C PHE A 81 28.66 6.96 -8.69
N ARG A 82 27.85 6.60 -7.71
CA ARG A 82 26.40 6.81 -7.74
C ARG A 82 26.03 8.03 -6.91
N THR A 83 25.08 8.82 -7.39
CA THR A 83 24.53 9.93 -6.61
C THR A 83 23.71 9.41 -5.43
N PHE A 84 22.99 8.33 -5.65
CA PHE A 84 22.22 7.66 -4.60
C PHE A 84 22.43 6.15 -4.67
N SER A 85 22.75 5.55 -3.54
CA SER A 85 22.86 4.11 -3.38
C SER A 85 22.45 3.73 -1.95
N GLY A 86 21.22 3.28 -1.79
CA GLY A 86 20.65 3.05 -0.46
C GLY A 86 19.26 2.45 -0.50
N GLU A 87 18.39 2.92 0.36
CA GLU A 87 17.08 2.32 0.62
C GLU A 87 15.96 3.36 0.72
N ALA A 88 14.78 2.97 0.26
CA ALA A 88 13.52 3.65 0.57
C ALA A 88 12.59 2.70 1.30
N GLN A 89 12.09 3.12 2.44
CA GLN A 89 11.08 2.38 3.21
C GLN A 89 9.70 2.80 2.76
N MET A 90 8.94 1.84 2.26
CA MET A 90 7.61 2.04 1.70
C MET A 90 6.54 1.46 2.60
N THR A 91 5.37 2.08 2.59
CA THR A 91 4.19 1.56 3.28
C THR A 91 2.98 1.63 2.36
N VAL A 92 2.23 0.54 2.32
CA VAL A 92 0.88 0.45 1.73
C VAL A 92 -0.09 0.23 2.87
N GLU A 93 -1.01 1.16 3.04
CA GLU A 93 -1.95 1.16 4.16
C GLU A 93 -3.36 0.96 3.64
N ALA A 94 -3.97 -0.18 3.98
CA ALA A 94 -5.35 -0.49 3.66
C ALA A 94 -6.26 -0.02 4.81
N ARG A 95 -7.28 0.77 4.49
CA ARG A 95 -8.27 1.26 5.46
C ARG A 95 -9.65 0.79 5.05
N VAL A 96 -10.34 0.12 5.96
CA VAL A 96 -11.71 -0.38 5.76
C VAL A 96 -12.60 0.21 6.84
N SER A 97 -13.74 0.75 6.43
CA SER A 97 -14.74 1.28 7.34
C SER A 97 -16.12 0.76 6.96
N GLN A 98 -16.91 0.37 7.94
CA GLN A 98 -18.28 -0.08 7.75
C GLN A 98 -19.09 0.12 9.04
N ASP A 99 -20.41 0.07 8.91
CA ASP A 99 -21.37 0.27 10.01
C ASP A 99 -21.51 -0.95 10.94
N ARG A 100 -21.00 -2.12 10.51
CA ARG A 100 -21.05 -3.36 11.28
C ARG A 100 -19.64 -3.86 11.58
N LEU A 101 -19.48 -4.45 12.75
CA LEU A 101 -18.23 -5.08 13.15
C LEU A 101 -18.00 -6.43 12.41
N GLU A 102 -19.10 -7.10 12.05
CA GLU A 102 -19.05 -8.38 11.35
C GLU A 102 -18.31 -8.25 10.01
N ASP A 103 -17.43 -9.20 9.72
CA ASP A 103 -16.60 -9.29 8.50
C ASP A 103 -15.60 -8.16 8.28
N LEU A 104 -15.50 -7.17 9.17
CA LEU A 104 -14.56 -6.05 9.02
C LEU A 104 -13.11 -6.56 8.99
N GLU A 105 -12.73 -7.36 9.97
CA GLU A 105 -11.39 -7.92 10.07
C GLU A 105 -11.07 -8.84 8.88
N THR A 106 -12.00 -9.68 8.47
CA THR A 106 -11.86 -10.57 7.31
C THR A 106 -11.61 -9.77 6.03
N ARG A 107 -12.30 -8.66 5.84
CA ARG A 107 -12.09 -7.78 4.69
C ARG A 107 -10.71 -7.13 4.70
N VAL A 108 -10.27 -6.64 5.86
CA VAL A 108 -8.93 -6.05 6.01
C VAL A 108 -7.86 -7.08 5.67
N HIS A 109 -7.97 -8.30 6.20
CA HIS A 109 -7.05 -9.39 5.88
C HIS A 109 -7.05 -9.72 4.39
N SER A 110 -8.22 -9.77 3.76
CA SER A 110 -8.32 -10.06 2.32
C SER A 110 -7.65 -8.98 1.45
N TYR A 111 -7.80 -7.70 1.79
CA TYR A 111 -7.10 -6.64 1.06
C TYR A 111 -5.58 -6.70 1.28
N VAL A 112 -5.13 -7.02 2.47
CA VAL A 112 -3.69 -7.24 2.75
C VAL A 112 -3.17 -8.41 1.92
N ASP A 113 -3.91 -9.51 1.85
CA ASP A 113 -3.54 -10.66 1.03
C ASP A 113 -3.44 -10.27 -0.46
N ALA A 114 -4.36 -9.45 -0.95
CA ALA A 114 -4.29 -8.93 -2.32
C ALA A 114 -3.03 -8.08 -2.56
N ILE A 115 -2.69 -7.19 -1.62
CA ILE A 115 -1.48 -6.37 -1.70
C ILE A 115 -0.22 -7.23 -1.69
N THR A 116 -0.14 -8.20 -0.79
CA THR A 116 1.04 -9.07 -0.70
C THR A 116 1.19 -10.00 -1.89
N LEU A 117 0.10 -10.49 -2.47
CA LEU A 117 0.12 -11.26 -3.73
C LEU A 117 0.72 -10.44 -4.87
N ILE A 118 0.36 -9.16 -4.96
CA ILE A 118 0.93 -8.24 -5.96
C ILE A 118 2.42 -8.04 -5.71
N LEU A 119 2.83 -7.80 -4.47
CA LEU A 119 4.24 -7.64 -4.12
C LEU A 119 5.05 -8.91 -4.41
N ASP A 120 4.52 -10.07 -4.10
CA ASP A 120 5.17 -11.36 -4.39
C ASP A 120 5.39 -11.56 -5.90
N ALA A 121 4.45 -11.12 -6.72
CA ALA A 121 4.57 -11.18 -8.18
C ALA A 121 5.54 -10.12 -8.76
N ARG A 122 5.91 -9.12 -7.97
CA ARG A 122 6.74 -7.99 -8.39
C ARG A 122 8.14 -7.97 -7.77
N ARG A 123 8.63 -9.11 -7.34
CA ARG A 123 10.04 -9.25 -6.90
C ARG A 123 10.98 -8.96 -8.05
N GLY A 124 12.06 -8.25 -7.77
CA GLY A 124 13.10 -7.95 -8.75
C GLY A 124 13.17 -6.50 -9.14
N ASP A 125 13.56 -6.26 -10.37
CA ASP A 125 13.83 -4.92 -10.92
C ASP A 125 12.53 -4.20 -11.32
N TRP A 126 12.33 -3.01 -10.72
CA TRP A 126 11.21 -2.13 -11.05
C TRP A 126 11.58 -1.03 -12.07
N GLY A 127 12.82 -1.05 -12.56
CA GLY A 127 13.34 0.00 -13.45
C GLY A 127 13.88 1.21 -12.70
N ASP A 128 14.63 2.04 -13.42
CA ASP A 128 15.24 3.27 -12.88
C ASP A 128 16.11 3.05 -11.65
N GLY A 129 16.75 1.90 -11.55
CA GLY A 129 17.62 1.55 -10.43
C GLY A 129 16.88 1.16 -9.14
N VAL A 130 15.61 0.84 -9.23
CA VAL A 130 14.79 0.40 -8.09
C VAL A 130 14.63 -1.11 -8.09
N PHE A 131 15.00 -1.77 -7.00
CA PHE A 131 14.94 -3.22 -6.84
C PHE A 131 14.16 -3.62 -5.58
N TYR A 132 13.31 -4.62 -5.71
CA TYR A 132 12.54 -5.18 -4.61
C TYR A 132 12.95 -6.63 -4.32
N SER A 133 13.46 -6.89 -3.11
CA SER A 133 13.95 -8.22 -2.71
C SER A 133 12.82 -9.21 -2.37
N GLY A 134 11.65 -8.74 -2.04
CA GLY A 134 10.47 -9.56 -1.74
C GLY A 134 10.08 -9.64 -0.26
N ALA A 135 10.88 -9.09 0.65
CA ALA A 135 10.56 -9.09 2.07
C ALA A 135 9.54 -7.98 2.41
N TYR A 136 8.58 -8.29 3.26
CA TYR A 136 7.62 -7.31 3.79
C TYR A 136 7.20 -7.67 5.21
N GLU A 137 6.61 -6.71 5.88
CA GLU A 137 6.08 -6.80 7.23
C GLU A 137 4.64 -6.30 7.22
N ILE A 138 3.75 -6.98 7.94
CA ILE A 138 2.34 -6.61 8.03
C ILE A 138 2.01 -6.28 9.48
N ALA A 139 1.38 -5.13 9.70
CA ALA A 139 0.87 -4.71 11.01
C ALA A 139 -0.62 -4.38 10.90
N PHE A 140 -1.40 -4.89 11.84
CA PHE A 140 -2.83 -4.63 11.93
C PHE A 140 -3.12 -3.74 13.14
N SER A 141 -3.94 -2.70 12.93
CA SER A 141 -4.47 -1.93 14.05
C SER A 141 -5.65 -2.66 14.71
N GLY A 142 -5.95 -2.30 15.94
CA GLY A 142 -7.25 -2.62 16.52
C GLY A 142 -8.36 -1.87 15.80
N VAL A 143 -9.58 -2.39 15.90
CA VAL A 143 -10.77 -1.71 15.40
C VAL A 143 -11.04 -0.46 16.24
N LYS A 144 -11.28 0.66 15.57
CA LYS A 144 -11.66 1.93 16.20
C LYS A 144 -13.07 2.31 15.79
N HIS A 145 -13.76 3.02 16.64
CA HIS A 145 -15.06 3.61 16.34
C HIS A 145 -14.85 5.06 15.89
N GLY A 146 -15.16 5.33 14.63
CA GLY A 146 -15.05 6.67 14.03
C GLY A 146 -16.45 7.19 13.69
N GLY A 147 -17.05 8.01 14.57
CA GLY A 147 -18.41 8.49 14.36
C GLY A 147 -19.44 7.35 14.42
N SER A 148 -20.16 7.10 13.31
CA SER A 148 -21.17 6.03 13.22
C SER A 148 -20.62 4.69 12.73
N ASN A 149 -19.37 4.65 12.25
CA ASN A 149 -18.78 3.47 11.64
C ASN A 149 -17.59 2.95 12.43
N PHE A 150 -17.32 1.66 12.25
CA PHE A 150 -16.07 1.03 12.69
C PHE A 150 -15.02 1.18 11.59
N ILE A 151 -13.76 1.38 11.99
CA ILE A 151 -12.62 1.46 11.07
C ILE A 151 -11.50 0.56 11.55
N GLN A 152 -10.86 -0.13 10.61
CA GLN A 152 -9.64 -0.89 10.86
C GLN A 152 -8.63 -0.60 9.76
N VAL A 153 -7.35 -0.56 10.15
CA VAL A 153 -6.22 -0.22 9.30
C VAL A 153 -5.20 -1.33 9.35
N ALA A 154 -4.65 -1.69 8.20
CA ALA A 154 -3.51 -2.57 8.10
C ALA A 154 -2.42 -1.93 7.26
N LYS A 155 -1.16 -2.12 7.65
CA LYS A 155 0.02 -1.57 6.97
C LYS A 155 0.89 -2.71 6.48
N VAL A 156 1.25 -2.67 5.21
CA VAL A 156 2.27 -3.52 4.61
C VAL A 156 3.50 -2.65 4.37
N SER A 157 4.58 -2.96 5.05
CA SER A 157 5.83 -2.19 4.99
C SER A 157 6.95 -3.03 4.40
N PHE A 158 7.73 -2.43 3.53
CA PHE A 158 8.85 -3.09 2.86
C PHE A 158 9.91 -2.08 2.46
N VAL A 159 11.06 -2.59 2.04
CA VAL A 159 12.22 -1.78 1.66
C VAL A 159 12.50 -1.99 0.18
N LEU A 160 12.72 -0.90 -0.53
CA LEU A 160 13.25 -0.88 -1.89
C LEU A 160 14.73 -0.53 -1.85
N GLU A 161 15.54 -1.31 -2.54
CA GLU A 161 16.94 -0.98 -2.79
C GLU A 161 17.04 -0.09 -4.02
N ILE A 162 17.83 0.98 -3.92
CA ILE A 162 17.89 2.00 -4.97
C ILE A 162 19.35 2.34 -5.27
N SER A 163 19.68 2.33 -6.55
CA SER A 163 20.97 2.76 -7.05
C SER A 163 20.76 3.61 -8.30
N THR A 164 21.03 4.90 -8.20
CA THR A 164 20.84 5.87 -9.30
C THR A 164 22.00 6.82 -9.44
N ASP A 165 22.19 7.34 -10.66
CA ASP A 165 23.14 8.41 -10.97
C ASP A 165 22.61 9.78 -10.53
#